data_b255fe3523507db71d349b84c08f6966
#
_entry.id   b255fe3523507db71d349b84c08f6966
#
_cell.length_a   1.000
_cell.length_b   1.000
_cell.length_c   1.000
_cell.angle_alpha   90.00
_cell.angle_beta   90.00
_cell.angle_gamma   90.00
#
_symmetry.space_group_name_H-M   'P 1'
#
loop_
_entity.id
_entity.type
_entity.pdbx_description
1 polymer ?
#
loop_
_entity_poly.entity_id
_entity_poly.type
_entity_poly.pdbx_seq_one_letter_code
_entity_poly.pdbx_strand_id
1 'polypeptide(L)'
;SPESVKANIEHYFAPLLLQDKSDNVAQTLKSIHKAINGNRFAKCAVQTALLDIQAQRLGVPLSELLGGRLRDSLPVLWTLASGDTDKDIAEAQKMIAAKRHNTFKLKIGVNPWQQDVEHVIAIKQALGSDISVRVDVNRAWSEMDCIKGIQALQDGGIDLVEQPCAIENTDALRRLTERFDVAIMADEALTGPFSAYRVAKQYGAHVFAVKIAQSGGLLEAKEVATVAKLAGIDLYGGTMLEGPIGTIASAHTFATFANLAFGTDLFGPLL
;
A
#
# COMPACT_ATOMS: atom_id res chain seq x y z
N SER A 1 -11.04 6.94 12.34
CA SER A 1 -12.08 7.68 11.59
C SER A 1 -11.60 9.08 11.24
N PRO A 2 -12.22 9.80 10.29
CA PRO A 2 -11.90 11.20 9.98
C PRO A 2 -12.04 12.13 11.19
N GLU A 3 -13.03 11.89 12.04
CA GLU A 3 -13.27 12.66 13.27
C GLU A 3 -12.09 12.52 14.24
N SER A 4 -11.55 11.32 14.39
CA SER A 4 -10.36 11.06 15.21
C SER A 4 -9.13 11.80 14.66
N VAL A 5 -8.93 11.79 13.35
CA VAL A 5 -7.85 12.53 12.70
C VAL A 5 -7.99 14.02 12.95
N LYS A 6 -9.19 14.59 12.73
CA LYS A 6 -9.51 16.00 12.99
C LYS A 6 -9.24 16.38 14.44
N ALA A 7 -9.77 15.61 15.40
CA ALA A 7 -9.58 15.87 16.82
C ALA A 7 -8.08 15.87 17.22
N ASN A 8 -7.30 14.93 16.70
CA ASN A 8 -5.86 14.88 16.95
C ASN A 8 -5.13 16.12 16.40
N ILE A 9 -5.51 16.58 15.21
CA ILE A 9 -4.93 17.78 14.62
C ILE A 9 -5.30 19.00 15.46
N GLU A 10 -6.58 19.19 15.77
CA GLU A 10 -7.08 20.38 16.47
C GLU A 10 -6.54 20.49 17.91
N HIS A 11 -6.49 19.39 18.63
CA HIS A 11 -6.15 19.45 20.06
C HIS A 11 -4.65 19.30 20.36
N TYR A 12 -3.90 18.59 19.50
CA TYR A 12 -2.49 18.30 19.80
C TYR A 12 -1.52 18.95 18.82
N PHE A 13 -1.86 19.04 17.54
CA PHE A 13 -0.89 19.52 16.54
C PHE A 13 -1.06 20.99 16.22
N ALA A 14 -2.29 21.49 16.06
CA ALA A 14 -2.53 22.88 15.76
C ALA A 14 -1.95 23.86 16.80
N PRO A 15 -2.06 23.61 18.12
CA PRO A 15 -1.40 24.48 19.10
C PRO A 15 0.11 24.57 18.95
N LEU A 16 0.77 23.45 18.61
CA LEU A 16 2.21 23.43 18.34
C LEU A 16 2.57 24.18 17.08
N LEU A 17 1.81 23.99 16.00
CA LEU A 17 2.03 24.66 14.72
C LEU A 17 1.84 26.17 14.81
N LEU A 18 0.83 26.64 15.56
CA LEU A 18 0.54 28.08 15.74
C LEU A 18 1.58 28.77 16.63
N GLN A 19 2.24 28.04 17.51
CA GLN A 19 3.30 28.57 18.38
C GLN A 19 4.69 28.47 17.74
N ASP A 20 4.86 27.60 16.75
CA ASP A 20 6.14 27.40 16.07
C ASP A 20 6.45 28.63 15.19
N LYS A 21 7.52 29.32 15.53
CA LYS A 21 8.04 30.46 14.78
C LYS A 21 9.21 30.07 13.87
N SER A 22 9.56 28.79 13.86
CA SER A 22 10.66 28.29 13.04
C SER A 22 10.17 27.96 11.62
N ASP A 23 10.97 28.32 10.62
CA ASP A 23 10.74 27.86 9.25
C ASP A 23 11.34 26.45 9.01
N ASN A 24 11.68 25.73 10.08
CA ASN A 24 12.32 24.41 10.00
C ASN A 24 11.28 23.28 10.09
N VAL A 25 10.80 22.84 8.92
CA VAL A 25 9.81 21.74 8.80
C VAL A 25 10.25 20.47 9.52
N ALA A 26 11.53 20.11 9.47
CA ALA A 26 12.03 18.89 10.13
C ALA A 26 11.92 18.98 11.67
N GLN A 27 12.19 20.16 12.25
CA GLN A 27 12.04 20.40 13.68
C GLN A 27 10.56 20.37 14.10
N THR A 28 9.69 21.02 13.31
CA THR A 28 8.24 21.00 13.51
C THR A 28 7.69 19.58 13.49
N LEU A 29 8.06 18.77 12.49
CA LEU A 29 7.66 17.38 12.39
C LEU A 29 8.14 16.56 13.59
N LYS A 30 9.36 16.77 14.05
CA LYS A 30 9.87 16.11 15.26
C LYS A 30 9.02 16.43 16.50
N SER A 31 8.54 17.66 16.63
CA SER A 31 7.64 18.08 17.72
C SER A 31 6.27 17.42 17.58
N ILE A 32 5.70 17.36 16.39
CA ILE A 32 4.46 16.64 16.07
C ILE A 32 4.56 15.15 16.43
N HIS A 33 5.67 14.50 16.06
CA HIS A 33 5.88 13.08 16.37
C HIS A 33 5.95 12.80 17.88
N LYS A 34 6.46 13.73 18.66
CA LYS A 34 6.57 13.63 20.12
C LYS A 34 5.26 13.95 20.86
N ALA A 35 4.36 14.72 20.26
CA ALA A 35 3.15 15.22 20.91
C ALA A 35 2.23 14.10 21.39
N ILE A 36 2.01 13.10 20.54
CA ILE A 36 1.20 11.92 20.85
C ILE A 36 1.78 10.66 20.19
N ASN A 37 1.63 9.51 20.83
CA ASN A 37 2.03 8.24 20.25
C ASN A 37 1.03 7.78 19.17
N GLY A 38 1.50 7.01 18.20
CA GLY A 38 0.64 6.50 17.12
C GLY A 38 0.06 7.62 16.25
N ASN A 39 -1.25 7.59 16.01
CA ASN A 39 -2.01 8.61 15.24
C ASN A 39 -1.40 8.93 13.87
N ARG A 40 -0.94 7.89 13.18
CA ARG A 40 -0.18 8.00 11.91
C ARG A 40 -0.92 8.77 10.83
N PHE A 41 -2.24 8.59 10.70
CA PHE A 41 -3.04 9.31 9.71
C PHE A 41 -3.03 10.82 9.94
N ALA A 42 -3.17 11.27 11.18
CA ALA A 42 -3.11 12.69 11.51
C ALA A 42 -1.71 13.27 11.30
N LYS A 43 -0.66 12.52 11.64
CA LYS A 43 0.73 12.90 11.39
C LYS A 43 1.01 13.01 9.91
N CYS A 44 0.55 12.05 9.11
CA CYS A 44 0.67 12.07 7.66
C CYS A 44 -0.01 13.31 7.05
N ALA A 45 -1.22 13.65 7.49
CA ALA A 45 -1.94 14.81 6.99
C ALA A 45 -1.17 16.12 7.25
N VAL A 46 -0.65 16.32 8.48
CA VAL A 46 0.15 17.49 8.83
C VAL A 46 1.48 17.50 8.07
N GLN A 47 2.16 16.38 7.96
CA GLN A 47 3.41 16.28 7.22
C GLN A 47 3.21 16.62 5.73
N THR A 48 2.14 16.09 5.13
CA THR A 48 1.78 16.39 3.74
C THR A 48 1.60 17.88 3.54
N ALA A 49 0.83 18.54 4.41
CA ALA A 49 0.59 19.99 4.32
C ALA A 49 1.89 20.82 4.47
N LEU A 50 2.74 20.46 5.44
CA LEU A 50 4.00 21.18 5.66
C LEU A 50 4.98 21.03 4.51
N LEU A 51 5.11 19.82 3.96
CA LEU A 51 6.00 19.57 2.82
C LEU A 51 5.44 20.19 1.54
N ASP A 52 4.12 20.22 1.35
CA ASP A 52 3.49 20.89 0.21
C ASP A 52 3.75 22.41 0.25
N ILE A 53 3.53 23.05 1.40
CA ILE A 53 3.86 24.47 1.59
C ILE A 53 5.35 24.74 1.31
N GLN A 54 6.24 23.87 1.78
CA GLN A 54 7.67 24.02 1.55
C GLN A 54 8.01 23.90 0.06
N ALA A 55 7.42 22.93 -0.64
CA ALA A 55 7.60 22.73 -2.07
C ALA A 55 7.14 23.96 -2.86
N GLN A 56 5.95 24.48 -2.54
CA GLN A 56 5.40 25.69 -3.16
C GLN A 56 6.30 26.92 -2.94
N ARG A 57 6.80 27.12 -1.72
CA ARG A 57 7.74 28.23 -1.40
C ARG A 57 9.03 28.14 -2.21
N LEU A 58 9.51 26.93 -2.47
CA LEU A 58 10.72 26.69 -3.27
C LEU A 58 10.47 26.67 -4.78
N GLY A 59 9.19 26.67 -5.20
CA GLY A 59 8.81 26.58 -6.62
C GLY A 59 9.14 25.23 -7.26
N VAL A 60 9.13 24.14 -6.48
CA VAL A 60 9.47 22.80 -6.96
C VAL A 60 8.32 21.81 -6.70
N PRO A 61 8.19 20.72 -7.48
CA PRO A 61 7.28 19.64 -7.16
C PRO A 61 7.64 18.98 -5.82
N LEU A 62 6.62 18.46 -5.10
CA LEU A 62 6.83 17.78 -3.82
C LEU A 62 7.83 16.61 -3.92
N SER A 63 7.86 15.90 -5.04
CA SER A 63 8.83 14.82 -5.28
C SER A 63 10.29 15.28 -5.21
N GLU A 64 10.59 16.56 -5.54
CA GLU A 64 11.97 17.08 -5.45
C GLU A 64 12.42 17.20 -3.99
N LEU A 65 11.52 17.56 -3.06
CA LEU A 65 11.83 17.54 -1.62
C LEU A 65 12.07 16.13 -1.09
N LEU A 66 11.54 15.13 -1.79
CA LEU A 66 11.68 13.72 -1.45
C LEU A 66 12.87 13.05 -2.18
N GLY A 67 13.76 13.82 -2.79
CA GLY A 67 14.98 13.34 -3.44
C GLY A 67 14.89 13.19 -4.96
N GLY A 68 13.85 13.71 -5.57
CA GLY A 68 13.64 13.72 -7.02
C GLY A 68 12.90 12.49 -7.55
N ARG A 69 12.10 12.71 -8.60
CA ARG A 69 11.36 11.64 -9.26
C ARG A 69 12.29 10.77 -10.11
N LEU A 70 12.07 9.48 -10.08
CA LEU A 70 12.77 8.47 -10.86
C LEU A 70 11.93 7.93 -12.02
N ARG A 71 10.67 8.35 -12.12
CA ARG A 71 9.73 7.96 -13.18
C ARG A 71 8.70 9.04 -13.44
N ASP A 72 8.22 9.09 -14.67
CA ASP A 72 7.22 10.07 -15.13
C ASP A 72 5.79 9.50 -15.13
N SER A 73 5.64 8.20 -14.94
CA SER A 73 4.35 7.51 -14.87
C SER A 73 4.35 6.44 -13.80
N LEU A 74 3.16 6.16 -13.27
CA LEU A 74 2.92 5.11 -12.29
C LEU A 74 1.89 4.14 -12.87
N PRO A 75 2.22 2.84 -13.03
CA PRO A 75 1.23 1.83 -13.36
C PRO A 75 0.19 1.74 -12.25
N VAL A 76 -1.09 1.75 -12.62
CA VAL A 76 -2.21 1.66 -11.67
C VAL A 76 -3.03 0.42 -11.99
N LEU A 77 -3.20 -0.47 -11.02
CA LEU A 77 -4.11 -1.60 -11.13
C LEU A 77 -5.57 -1.16 -10.90
N TRP A 78 -6.51 -2.03 -11.23
CA TRP A 78 -7.92 -1.86 -10.91
C TRP A 78 -8.39 -2.93 -9.91
N THR A 79 -9.20 -2.54 -8.93
CA THR A 79 -9.75 -3.47 -7.94
C THR A 79 -11.12 -3.95 -8.38
N LEU A 80 -11.30 -5.27 -8.43
CA LEU A 80 -12.58 -5.94 -8.64
C LEU A 80 -13.12 -6.36 -7.27
N ALA A 81 -14.32 -5.96 -6.94
CA ALA A 81 -14.86 -6.14 -5.60
C ALA A 81 -16.38 -6.35 -5.58
N SER A 82 -17.00 -6.81 -6.67
CA SER A 82 -18.44 -7.09 -6.71
C SER A 82 -18.81 -8.36 -5.95
N GLY A 83 -17.85 -9.30 -5.82
CA GLY A 83 -18.08 -10.64 -5.26
C GLY A 83 -18.87 -11.57 -6.18
N ASP A 84 -19.12 -11.16 -7.42
CA ASP A 84 -19.82 -11.90 -8.46
C ASP A 84 -18.87 -12.13 -9.63
N THR A 85 -18.59 -13.38 -9.94
CA THR A 85 -17.58 -13.76 -10.93
C THR A 85 -17.87 -13.17 -12.31
N ASP A 86 -19.11 -13.23 -12.77
CA ASP A 86 -19.48 -12.75 -14.11
C ASP A 86 -19.39 -11.24 -14.22
N LYS A 87 -19.80 -10.53 -13.16
CA LYS A 87 -19.68 -9.07 -13.10
C LYS A 87 -18.23 -8.62 -13.09
N ASP A 88 -17.40 -9.25 -12.27
CA ASP A 88 -15.97 -8.92 -12.17
C ASP A 88 -15.25 -9.22 -13.48
N ILE A 89 -15.58 -10.32 -14.18
CA ILE A 89 -15.06 -10.61 -15.54
C ILE A 89 -15.49 -9.52 -16.52
N ALA A 90 -16.76 -9.17 -16.55
CA ALA A 90 -17.27 -8.16 -17.48
C ALA A 90 -16.64 -6.78 -17.24
N GLU A 91 -16.44 -6.40 -15.97
CA GLU A 91 -15.78 -5.15 -15.60
C GLU A 91 -14.32 -5.15 -16.05
N ALA A 92 -13.57 -6.21 -15.76
CA ALA A 92 -12.18 -6.35 -16.17
C ALA A 92 -12.03 -6.29 -17.70
N GLN A 93 -12.86 -7.03 -18.44
CA GLN A 93 -12.85 -7.01 -19.92
C GLN A 93 -13.13 -5.62 -20.47
N LYS A 94 -14.06 -4.86 -19.87
CA LYS A 94 -14.32 -3.46 -20.22
C LYS A 94 -13.09 -2.58 -20.04
N MET A 95 -12.36 -2.74 -18.93
CA MET A 95 -11.14 -1.98 -18.64
C MET A 95 -10.00 -2.34 -19.60
N ILE A 96 -9.86 -3.61 -19.95
CA ILE A 96 -8.89 -4.10 -20.95
C ILE A 96 -9.20 -3.55 -22.33
N ALA A 97 -10.45 -3.66 -22.78
CA ALA A 97 -10.89 -3.15 -24.08
C ALA A 97 -10.67 -1.62 -24.23
N ALA A 98 -10.88 -0.89 -23.13
CA ALA A 98 -10.62 0.54 -23.06
C ALA A 98 -9.12 0.90 -22.92
N LYS A 99 -8.22 -0.10 -22.84
CA LYS A 99 -6.77 0.06 -22.60
C LYS A 99 -6.45 0.88 -21.34
N ARG A 100 -7.29 0.77 -20.31
CA ARG A 100 -7.13 1.51 -19.06
C ARG A 100 -6.29 0.72 -18.04
N HIS A 101 -6.58 -0.58 -17.89
CA HIS A 101 -5.91 -1.45 -16.93
C HIS A 101 -5.67 -2.83 -17.53
N ASN A 102 -4.56 -3.46 -17.15
CA ASN A 102 -4.19 -4.85 -17.46
C ASN A 102 -3.75 -5.64 -16.22
N THR A 103 -3.92 -5.04 -15.07
CA THR A 103 -3.63 -5.63 -13.77
C THR A 103 -4.84 -5.44 -12.87
N PHE A 104 -5.31 -6.53 -12.28
CA PHE A 104 -6.51 -6.53 -11.44
C PHE A 104 -6.21 -7.12 -10.08
N LYS A 105 -6.83 -6.54 -9.04
CA LYS A 105 -6.75 -7.06 -7.67
C LYS A 105 -8.16 -7.41 -7.17
N LEU A 106 -8.33 -8.61 -6.65
CA LEU A 106 -9.57 -9.08 -6.03
C LEU A 106 -9.44 -9.05 -4.51
N LYS A 107 -10.47 -8.55 -3.85
CA LYS A 107 -10.59 -8.66 -2.39
C LYS A 107 -11.32 -9.94 -2.05
N ILE A 108 -10.67 -10.79 -1.26
CA ILE A 108 -11.16 -12.10 -0.82
C ILE A 108 -11.04 -12.25 0.70
N GLY A 109 -11.45 -13.39 1.26
CA GLY A 109 -11.37 -13.65 2.70
C GLY A 109 -12.70 -13.47 3.44
N VAL A 110 -13.77 -13.17 2.73
CA VAL A 110 -15.14 -13.10 3.30
C VAL A 110 -15.81 -14.48 3.29
N ASN A 111 -15.54 -15.26 2.24
CA ASN A 111 -16.07 -16.62 2.10
C ASN A 111 -15.05 -17.66 2.59
N PRO A 112 -15.43 -18.95 2.71
CA PRO A 112 -14.46 -20.04 2.84
C PRO A 112 -13.41 -19.97 1.73
N TRP A 113 -12.14 -20.23 2.06
CA TRP A 113 -11.03 -20.06 1.13
C TRP A 113 -11.21 -20.79 -0.21
N GLN A 114 -11.91 -21.93 -0.22
CA GLN A 114 -12.19 -22.69 -1.44
C GLN A 114 -13.03 -21.89 -2.44
N GLN A 115 -14.08 -21.23 -1.94
CA GLN A 115 -14.98 -20.41 -2.78
C GLN A 115 -14.25 -19.18 -3.30
N ASP A 116 -13.46 -18.52 -2.46
CA ASP A 116 -12.65 -17.37 -2.85
C ASP A 116 -11.65 -17.77 -3.94
N VAL A 117 -10.96 -18.90 -3.79
CA VAL A 117 -10.00 -19.40 -4.78
C VAL A 117 -10.68 -19.78 -6.10
N GLU A 118 -11.83 -20.48 -6.06
CA GLU A 118 -12.61 -20.82 -7.26
C GLU A 118 -13.02 -19.54 -8.03
N HIS A 119 -13.51 -18.51 -7.32
CA HIS A 119 -13.86 -17.23 -7.90
C HIS A 119 -12.66 -16.55 -8.61
N VAL A 120 -11.53 -16.48 -7.93
CA VAL A 120 -10.31 -15.85 -8.46
C VAL A 120 -9.77 -16.60 -9.68
N ILE A 121 -9.71 -17.93 -9.63
CA ILE A 121 -9.21 -18.77 -10.73
C ILE A 121 -10.12 -18.65 -11.95
N ALA A 122 -11.44 -18.66 -11.76
CA ALA A 122 -12.39 -18.46 -12.87
C ALA A 122 -12.18 -17.12 -13.59
N ILE A 123 -11.93 -16.04 -12.84
CA ILE A 123 -11.62 -14.72 -13.42
C ILE A 123 -10.28 -14.76 -14.15
N LYS A 124 -9.22 -15.32 -13.55
CA LYS A 124 -7.91 -15.47 -14.21
C LYS A 124 -8.01 -16.21 -15.53
N GLN A 125 -8.73 -17.34 -15.55
CA GLN A 125 -8.96 -18.14 -16.76
C GLN A 125 -9.71 -17.37 -17.84
N ALA A 126 -10.73 -16.60 -17.48
CA ALA A 126 -11.50 -15.77 -18.42
C ALA A 126 -10.71 -14.60 -18.99
N LEU A 127 -9.75 -14.05 -18.25
CA LEU A 127 -8.93 -12.92 -18.68
C LEU A 127 -7.66 -13.36 -19.46
N GLY A 128 -7.22 -14.59 -19.29
CA GLY A 128 -6.04 -15.14 -19.98
C GLY A 128 -4.72 -14.91 -19.23
N SER A 129 -3.67 -15.56 -19.74
CA SER A 129 -2.34 -15.62 -19.11
C SER A 129 -1.66 -14.24 -19.03
N ASP A 130 -1.87 -13.37 -20.00
CA ASP A 130 -1.17 -12.09 -20.15
C ASP A 130 -1.70 -11.00 -19.19
N ILE A 131 -2.82 -11.25 -18.54
CA ILE A 131 -3.43 -10.32 -17.59
C ILE A 131 -2.99 -10.69 -16.17
N SER A 132 -2.41 -9.73 -15.46
CA SER A 132 -2.02 -9.89 -14.07
C SER A 132 -3.25 -9.90 -13.16
N VAL A 133 -3.38 -10.95 -12.36
CA VAL A 133 -4.43 -11.08 -11.35
C VAL A 133 -3.78 -11.31 -9.99
N ARG A 134 -4.17 -10.49 -9.01
CA ARG A 134 -3.66 -10.46 -7.65
C ARG A 134 -4.81 -10.56 -6.67
N VAL A 135 -4.51 -10.99 -5.45
CA VAL A 135 -5.53 -11.08 -4.40
C VAL A 135 -5.08 -10.34 -3.14
N ASP A 136 -6.04 -9.75 -2.45
CA ASP A 136 -5.88 -9.19 -1.11
C ASP A 136 -6.83 -9.94 -0.16
N VAL A 137 -6.23 -10.67 0.78
CA VAL A 137 -6.93 -11.51 1.76
C VAL A 137 -7.30 -10.72 3.01
N ASN A 138 -6.72 -9.56 3.19
CA ASN A 138 -6.92 -8.67 4.35
C ASN A 138 -6.87 -9.41 5.70
N ARG A 139 -5.88 -10.28 5.89
CA ARG A 139 -5.59 -11.04 7.14
C ARG A 139 -6.60 -12.14 7.49
N ALA A 140 -7.53 -12.47 6.59
CA ALA A 140 -8.68 -13.28 6.92
C ALA A 140 -8.37 -14.78 7.12
N TRP A 141 -7.31 -15.30 6.54
CA TRP A 141 -7.03 -16.73 6.54
C TRP A 141 -6.23 -17.17 7.75
N SER A 142 -6.56 -18.34 8.29
CA SER A 142 -5.66 -19.07 9.18
C SER A 142 -4.41 -19.53 8.43
N GLU A 143 -3.32 -19.83 9.13
CA GLU A 143 -2.11 -20.33 8.46
C GLU A 143 -2.37 -21.61 7.65
N MET A 144 -3.24 -22.48 8.14
CA MET A 144 -3.61 -23.72 7.42
C MET A 144 -4.42 -23.43 6.15
N ASP A 145 -5.30 -22.43 6.18
CA ASP A 145 -6.04 -22.00 5.01
C ASP A 145 -5.10 -21.27 4.02
N CYS A 146 -4.16 -20.47 4.53
CA CYS A 146 -3.11 -19.88 3.71
C CYS A 146 -2.34 -20.94 2.93
N ILE A 147 -1.88 -22.02 3.58
CA ILE A 147 -1.10 -23.07 2.91
C ILE A 147 -1.88 -23.70 1.75
N LYS A 148 -3.16 -23.97 1.95
CA LYS A 148 -4.01 -24.59 0.92
C LYS A 148 -4.44 -23.58 -0.16
N GLY A 149 -4.90 -22.42 0.27
CA GLY A 149 -5.40 -21.38 -0.62
C GLY A 149 -4.31 -20.79 -1.51
N ILE A 150 -3.13 -20.49 -0.95
CA ILE A 150 -2.01 -19.95 -1.71
C ILE A 150 -1.48 -20.97 -2.71
N GLN A 151 -1.40 -22.26 -2.33
CA GLN A 151 -1.03 -23.31 -3.28
C GLN A 151 -1.97 -23.33 -4.49
N ALA A 152 -3.28 -23.34 -4.24
CA ALA A 152 -4.26 -23.35 -5.32
C ALA A 152 -4.23 -22.07 -6.18
N LEU A 153 -4.03 -20.90 -5.56
CA LEU A 153 -3.86 -19.64 -6.28
C LEU A 153 -2.60 -19.64 -7.15
N GLN A 154 -1.47 -20.13 -6.63
CA GLN A 154 -0.22 -20.27 -7.40
C GLN A 154 -0.40 -21.22 -8.59
N ASP A 155 -1.01 -22.38 -8.38
CA ASP A 155 -1.29 -23.35 -9.44
C ASP A 155 -2.28 -22.78 -10.48
N GLY A 156 -3.17 -21.87 -10.06
CA GLY A 156 -4.10 -21.12 -10.90
C GLY A 156 -3.47 -19.93 -11.64
N GLY A 157 -2.17 -19.66 -11.46
CA GLY A 157 -1.44 -18.61 -12.16
C GLY A 157 -1.68 -17.21 -11.60
N ILE A 158 -1.94 -17.08 -10.31
CA ILE A 158 -2.06 -15.78 -9.62
C ILE A 158 -0.67 -15.25 -9.31
N ASP A 159 -0.47 -13.94 -9.49
CA ASP A 159 0.85 -13.32 -9.45
C ASP A 159 1.26 -12.85 -8.05
N LEU A 160 0.28 -12.55 -7.18
CA LEU A 160 0.56 -11.99 -5.86
C LEU A 160 -0.58 -12.26 -4.87
N VAL A 161 -0.22 -12.55 -3.62
CA VAL A 161 -1.14 -12.70 -2.48
C VAL A 161 -0.76 -11.67 -1.41
N GLU A 162 -1.66 -10.69 -1.19
CA GLU A 162 -1.49 -9.60 -0.21
C GLU A 162 -2.05 -10.01 1.15
N GLN A 163 -1.27 -9.79 2.19
CA GLN A 163 -1.55 -9.99 3.63
C GLN A 163 -2.47 -11.18 3.93
N PRO A 164 -2.05 -12.42 3.66
CA PRO A 164 -2.92 -13.59 3.77
C PRO A 164 -3.34 -13.91 5.21
N CYS A 165 -2.46 -13.69 6.19
CA CYS A 165 -2.66 -14.05 7.60
C CYS A 165 -2.64 -12.83 8.52
N ALA A 166 -3.04 -13.04 9.79
CA ALA A 166 -3.06 -12.02 10.84
C ALA A 166 -1.70 -11.35 11.02
N ILE A 167 -1.70 -10.04 11.30
CA ILE A 167 -0.48 -9.22 11.46
C ILE A 167 0.37 -9.63 12.66
N GLU A 168 -0.24 -10.22 13.65
CA GLU A 168 0.43 -10.72 14.86
C GLU A 168 1.25 -11.98 14.56
N ASN A 169 0.88 -12.74 13.52
CA ASN A 169 1.55 -13.97 13.13
C ASN A 169 2.61 -13.72 12.05
N THR A 170 3.63 -12.91 12.39
CA THR A 170 4.74 -12.60 11.48
C THR A 170 5.56 -13.84 11.09
N ASP A 171 5.59 -14.85 11.95
CA ASP A 171 6.27 -16.13 11.65
C ASP A 171 5.53 -16.94 10.58
N ALA A 172 4.18 -16.88 10.55
CA ALA A 172 3.42 -17.48 9.46
C ALA A 172 3.72 -16.77 8.13
N LEU A 173 3.73 -15.44 8.12
CA LEU A 173 4.05 -14.67 6.92
C LEU A 173 5.44 -15.07 6.37
N ARG A 174 6.44 -15.22 7.23
CA ARG A 174 7.77 -15.71 6.87
C ARG A 174 7.73 -17.11 6.26
N ARG A 175 7.05 -18.06 6.94
CA ARG A 175 6.95 -19.46 6.41
C ARG A 175 6.25 -19.53 5.07
N LEU A 176 5.23 -18.69 4.85
CA LEU A 176 4.54 -18.61 3.55
C LEU A 176 5.47 -18.04 2.47
N THR A 177 6.21 -16.99 2.78
CA THR A 177 7.19 -16.39 1.87
C THR A 177 8.30 -17.37 1.48
N GLU A 178 8.79 -18.17 2.43
CA GLU A 178 9.81 -19.20 2.16
C GLU A 178 9.27 -20.42 1.37
N ARG A 179 7.97 -20.65 1.44
CA ARG A 179 7.33 -21.85 0.88
C ARG A 179 6.86 -21.69 -0.55
N PHE A 180 6.39 -20.52 -0.92
CA PHE A 180 5.69 -20.31 -2.18
C PHE A 180 6.48 -19.41 -3.12
N ASP A 181 6.41 -19.71 -4.43
CA ASP A 181 7.01 -18.90 -5.48
C ASP A 181 6.13 -17.69 -5.86
N VAL A 182 4.81 -17.79 -5.64
CA VAL A 182 3.91 -16.64 -5.80
C VAL A 182 4.31 -15.53 -4.84
N ALA A 183 4.29 -14.28 -5.31
CA ALA A 183 4.71 -13.15 -4.50
C ALA A 183 3.81 -12.99 -3.27
N ILE A 184 4.37 -13.07 -2.08
CA ILE A 184 3.70 -12.76 -0.81
C ILE A 184 3.97 -11.31 -0.46
N MET A 185 2.91 -10.51 -0.29
CA MET A 185 3.01 -9.09 0.03
C MET A 185 2.56 -8.80 1.47
N ALA A 186 3.38 -8.06 2.20
CA ALA A 186 3.03 -7.48 3.48
C ALA A 186 2.32 -6.14 3.27
N ASP A 187 1.16 -5.95 3.88
CA ASP A 187 0.40 -4.69 3.90
C ASP A 187 0.15 -4.21 5.33
N GLU A 188 -0.85 -4.73 6.01
CA GLU A 188 -1.20 -4.24 7.36
C GLU A 188 -0.10 -4.51 8.40
N ALA A 189 0.82 -5.41 8.12
CA ALA A 189 2.01 -5.61 8.92
C ALA A 189 2.99 -4.42 8.87
N LEU A 190 2.84 -3.51 7.89
CA LEU A 190 3.74 -2.38 7.65
C LEU A 190 3.15 -1.08 8.19
N THR A 191 3.44 -0.77 9.42
CA THR A 191 2.94 0.44 10.10
C THR A 191 4.01 1.53 10.26
N GLY A 192 5.00 1.53 9.38
CA GLY A 192 6.12 2.46 9.36
C GLY A 192 7.49 1.75 9.29
N PRO A 193 8.59 2.49 9.32
CA PRO A 193 9.93 1.96 9.05
C PRO A 193 10.38 0.88 10.04
N PHE A 194 9.96 1.00 11.31
CA PHE A 194 10.34 0.01 12.32
C PHE A 194 9.67 -1.36 12.10
N SER A 195 8.38 -1.38 11.72
CA SER A 195 7.68 -2.62 11.37
C SER A 195 8.24 -3.20 10.06
N ALA A 196 8.54 -2.35 9.07
CA ALA A 196 9.19 -2.76 7.84
C ALA A 196 10.54 -3.45 8.11
N TYR A 197 11.37 -2.87 8.98
CA TYR A 197 12.63 -3.49 9.40
C TYR A 197 12.40 -4.87 10.06
N ARG A 198 11.38 -4.99 10.92
CA ARG A 198 11.06 -6.28 11.57
C ARG A 198 10.66 -7.35 10.57
N VAL A 199 9.80 -7.01 9.60
CA VAL A 199 9.39 -7.94 8.53
C VAL A 199 10.57 -8.29 7.64
N ALA A 200 11.36 -7.30 7.21
CA ALA A 200 12.54 -7.51 6.38
C ALA A 200 13.59 -8.40 7.05
N LYS A 201 13.87 -8.18 8.33
CA LYS A 201 14.84 -8.99 9.11
C LYS A 201 14.48 -10.48 9.15
N GLN A 202 13.20 -10.81 9.04
CA GLN A 202 12.70 -12.18 9.07
C GLN A 202 12.46 -12.77 7.68
N TYR A 203 12.79 -12.03 6.61
CA TYR A 203 12.43 -12.40 5.23
C TYR A 203 10.91 -12.66 5.08
N GLY A 204 10.10 -11.87 5.77
CA GLY A 204 8.67 -12.10 5.94
C GLY A 204 7.80 -11.65 4.76
N ALA A 205 8.36 -11.20 3.63
CA ALA A 205 7.61 -10.85 2.44
C ALA A 205 8.51 -10.70 1.21
N HIS A 206 7.99 -10.98 0.02
CA HIS A 206 8.61 -10.67 -1.26
C HIS A 206 8.36 -9.21 -1.67
N VAL A 207 7.23 -8.64 -1.23
CA VAL A 207 6.78 -7.30 -1.61
C VAL A 207 6.27 -6.53 -0.40
N PHE A 208 6.54 -5.24 -0.33
CA PHE A 208 5.97 -4.32 0.64
C PHE A 208 4.93 -3.40 0.00
N ALA A 209 3.70 -3.42 0.51
CA ALA A 209 2.67 -2.43 0.20
C ALA A 209 2.93 -1.15 1.03
N VAL A 210 3.42 -0.11 0.38
CA VAL A 210 3.74 1.16 1.05
C VAL A 210 2.58 2.13 0.91
N LYS A 211 2.04 2.58 2.04
CA LYS A 211 0.97 3.58 2.11
C LYS A 211 1.43 4.75 2.98
N ILE A 212 1.35 5.97 2.47
CA ILE A 212 1.84 7.16 3.18
C ILE A 212 1.14 7.34 4.53
N ALA A 213 -0.19 7.18 4.56
CA ALA A 213 -0.99 7.33 5.77
C ALA A 213 -0.70 6.24 6.81
N GLN A 214 -0.56 4.98 6.38
CA GLN A 214 -0.24 3.85 7.23
C GLN A 214 1.19 3.93 7.78
N SER A 215 2.13 4.43 6.98
CA SER A 215 3.52 4.65 7.39
C SER A 215 3.66 5.78 8.40
N GLY A 216 2.75 6.77 8.39
CA GLY A 216 2.78 7.93 9.29
C GLY A 216 3.22 9.21 8.62
N GLY A 217 3.52 9.18 7.31
CA GLY A 217 3.92 10.31 6.49
C GLY A 217 4.69 9.90 5.25
N LEU A 218 5.01 10.90 4.43
CA LEU A 218 5.75 10.72 3.18
C LEU A 218 7.20 10.32 3.44
N LEU A 219 7.82 10.93 4.46
CA LEU A 219 9.20 10.63 4.85
C LEU A 219 9.33 9.22 5.41
N GLU A 220 8.39 8.82 6.28
CA GLU A 220 8.32 7.46 6.82
C GLU A 220 8.07 6.42 5.72
N ALA A 221 7.25 6.73 4.72
CA ALA A 221 7.05 5.87 3.55
C ALA A 221 8.35 5.69 2.75
N LYS A 222 9.16 6.75 2.62
CA LYS A 222 10.50 6.66 2.02
C LYS A 222 11.48 5.83 2.85
N GLU A 223 11.40 5.91 4.17
CA GLU A 223 12.21 5.06 5.05
C GLU A 223 11.82 3.59 4.89
N VAL A 224 10.51 3.27 4.79
CA VAL A 224 10.03 1.92 4.47
C VAL A 224 10.60 1.44 3.13
N ALA A 225 10.56 2.29 2.09
CA ALA A 225 11.13 1.96 0.79
C ALA A 225 12.66 1.74 0.85
N THR A 226 13.35 2.47 1.71
CA THR A 226 14.79 2.29 1.94
C THR A 226 15.07 0.93 2.60
N VAL A 227 14.29 0.54 3.60
CA VAL A 227 14.40 -0.78 4.24
C VAL A 227 14.16 -1.89 3.22
N ALA A 228 13.11 -1.78 2.40
CA ALA A 228 12.82 -2.74 1.34
C ALA A 228 14.00 -2.88 0.36
N LYS A 229 14.53 -1.75 -0.12
CA LYS A 229 15.70 -1.73 -1.02
C LYS A 229 16.91 -2.46 -0.42
N LEU A 230 17.22 -2.21 0.85
CA LEU A 230 18.37 -2.83 1.53
C LEU A 230 18.17 -4.33 1.77
N ALA A 231 16.92 -4.77 1.90
CA ALA A 231 16.57 -6.17 2.09
C ALA A 231 16.29 -6.94 0.78
N GLY A 232 16.35 -6.29 -0.38
CA GLY A 232 16.03 -6.92 -1.67
C GLY A 232 14.54 -7.22 -1.85
N ILE A 233 13.67 -6.47 -1.15
CA ILE A 233 12.21 -6.62 -1.20
C ILE A 233 11.64 -5.63 -2.21
N ASP A 234 10.72 -6.09 -3.05
CA ASP A 234 10.04 -5.28 -4.04
C ASP A 234 8.99 -4.34 -3.42
N LEU A 235 8.60 -3.31 -4.16
CA LEU A 235 7.63 -2.32 -3.71
C LEU A 235 6.35 -2.31 -4.54
N TYR A 236 5.28 -2.02 -3.84
CA TYR A 236 3.97 -1.70 -4.35
C TYR A 236 3.46 -0.44 -3.65
N GLY A 237 2.92 0.51 -4.43
CA GLY A 237 2.33 1.73 -3.89
C GLY A 237 0.88 1.53 -3.53
N GLY A 238 0.60 1.27 -2.27
CA GLY A 238 -0.74 1.01 -1.76
C GLY A 238 -1.56 2.28 -1.50
N THR A 239 -2.86 2.12 -1.30
CA THR A 239 -3.82 3.18 -0.93
C THR A 239 -4.64 2.83 0.30
N MET A 240 -5.13 3.86 0.98
CA MET A 240 -6.21 3.78 1.96
C MET A 240 -7.51 4.39 1.40
N LEU A 241 -7.63 4.45 0.07
CA LEU A 241 -8.69 5.15 -0.67
C LEU A 241 -8.74 6.65 -0.30
N GLU A 242 -7.57 7.26 -0.26
CA GLU A 242 -7.43 8.68 -0.01
C GLU A 242 -8.12 9.50 -1.12
N GLY A 243 -8.66 10.66 -0.74
CA GLY A 243 -9.15 11.64 -1.70
C GLY A 243 -8.00 12.23 -2.55
N PRO A 244 -8.29 13.16 -3.47
CA PRO A 244 -7.33 13.68 -4.46
C PRO A 244 -6.02 14.18 -3.85
N ILE A 245 -6.06 14.85 -2.70
CA ILE A 245 -4.87 15.39 -2.03
C ILE A 245 -3.94 14.24 -1.57
N GLY A 246 -4.47 13.23 -0.91
CA GLY A 246 -3.68 12.10 -0.44
C GLY A 246 -3.16 11.25 -1.60
N THR A 247 -3.97 11.08 -2.64
CA THR A 247 -3.56 10.34 -3.85
C THR A 247 -2.42 11.03 -4.58
N ILE A 248 -2.46 12.36 -4.77
CA ILE A 248 -1.37 13.06 -5.44
C ILE A 248 -0.09 13.10 -4.58
N ALA A 249 -0.23 13.22 -3.24
CA ALA A 249 0.91 13.11 -2.33
C ALA A 249 1.55 11.72 -2.39
N SER A 250 0.73 10.66 -2.46
CA SER A 250 1.20 9.29 -2.69
C SER A 250 1.92 9.16 -4.02
N ALA A 251 1.36 9.70 -5.10
CA ALA A 251 1.97 9.67 -6.42
C ALA A 251 3.35 10.37 -6.44
N HIS A 252 3.47 11.56 -5.85
CA HIS A 252 4.77 12.24 -5.69
C HIS A 252 5.78 11.39 -4.92
N THR A 253 5.33 10.72 -3.85
CA THR A 253 6.19 9.87 -3.03
C THR A 253 6.64 8.63 -3.80
N PHE A 254 5.70 7.90 -4.43
CA PHE A 254 5.99 6.67 -5.16
C PHE A 254 6.83 6.90 -6.43
N ALA A 255 6.70 8.08 -7.05
CA ALA A 255 7.55 8.47 -8.17
C ALA A 255 9.05 8.52 -7.80
N THR A 256 9.37 8.66 -6.52
CA THR A 256 10.76 8.69 -6.00
C THR A 256 11.30 7.31 -5.58
N PHE A 257 10.50 6.25 -5.67
CA PHE A 257 10.96 4.91 -5.29
C PHE A 257 11.82 4.30 -6.39
N ALA A 258 13.00 3.79 -6.05
CA ALA A 258 13.90 3.18 -7.02
C ALA A 258 13.31 1.91 -7.63
N ASN A 259 12.68 1.06 -6.80
CA ASN A 259 11.97 -0.13 -7.22
C ASN A 259 10.47 0.04 -6.92
N LEU A 260 9.62 -0.18 -7.94
CA LEU A 260 8.16 -0.20 -7.83
C LEU A 260 7.63 -1.26 -8.82
N ALA A 261 8.17 -2.47 -8.71
CA ALA A 261 7.95 -3.56 -9.67
C ALA A 261 6.47 -3.95 -9.77
N PHE A 262 5.72 -3.80 -8.68
CA PHE A 262 4.31 -4.19 -8.62
C PHE A 262 3.32 -3.04 -8.90
N GLY A 263 3.80 -1.83 -9.28
CA GLY A 263 2.94 -0.70 -9.59
C GLY A 263 2.22 -0.13 -8.37
N THR A 264 1.00 0.39 -8.57
CA THR A 264 0.21 1.05 -7.53
C THR A 264 -1.27 0.71 -7.63
N ASP A 265 -2.05 1.04 -6.59
CA ASP A 265 -3.52 1.05 -6.59
C ASP A 265 -4.13 2.45 -6.40
N LEU A 266 -3.50 3.47 -6.94
CA LEU A 266 -3.94 4.87 -6.85
C LEU A 266 -5.17 5.18 -7.73
N PHE A 267 -6.16 4.29 -7.73
CA PHE A 267 -7.37 4.43 -8.53
C PHE A 267 -8.49 5.22 -7.83
N GLY A 268 -8.36 5.57 -6.54
CA GLY A 268 -9.39 6.25 -5.77
C GLY A 268 -10.07 7.44 -6.47
N PRO A 269 -9.35 8.38 -7.09
CA PRO A 269 -9.95 9.49 -7.83
C PRO A 269 -10.66 9.10 -9.13
N LEU A 270 -10.59 7.83 -9.54
CA LEU A 270 -11.24 7.32 -10.74
C LEU A 270 -12.59 6.64 -10.47
N LEU A 271 -12.96 6.54 -9.18
CA LEU A 271 -14.24 5.97 -8.72
C LEU A 271 -15.40 6.96 -8.87
#